data_7f5d62ee45e7786965544d5c94cc99eb
#
_entry.id   7f5d62ee45e7786965544d5c94cc99eb
#
_cell.length_a   1.000
_cell.length_b   1.000
_cell.length_c   1.000
_cell.angle_alpha   90.00
_cell.angle_beta   90.00
_cell.angle_gamma   90.00
#
_symmetry.space_group_name_H-M   'P 1'
#
loop_
_entity.id
_entity.type
_entity.pdbx_description
1 polymer ?
#
loop_
_entity_poly.entity_id
_entity_poly.type
_entity_poly.pdbx_seq_one_letter_code
_entity_poly.pdbx_strand_id
1 'polypeptide(L)'
;NIGYKICTELGFDVLLTGHQHMPVAGRMINGTYTLQPLANGREYAYVEIDLEKAEASGNAAYPAAITSITSKKVQPNPDNAKALCEKYSFVEDKVQEWLDEPLGHLSRPLYPEDKVKMALEGSGIADLINRIQLDVSGAQLSIVGLANDIVGFNACVTTRDIIATYPFPNTLVVCRITGEKLRAAME
;
A
#
# COMPACT_ATOMS: atom_id res chain seq x y z
N ASN A 1 -8.97 3.94 -14.31
CA ASN A 1 -8.24 4.50 -13.17
C ASN A 1 -9.05 5.67 -12.60
N ILE A 2 -9.33 5.63 -11.27
CA ILE A 2 -10.16 6.65 -10.58
C ILE A 2 -9.54 8.05 -10.71
N GLY A 3 -8.22 8.19 -10.62
CA GLY A 3 -7.53 9.47 -10.75
C GLY A 3 -7.81 10.15 -12.09
N TYR A 4 -7.81 9.41 -13.19
CA TYR A 4 -8.16 9.96 -14.51
C TYR A 4 -9.62 10.46 -14.57
N LYS A 5 -10.56 9.73 -13.96
CA LYS A 5 -11.96 10.16 -13.89
C LYS A 5 -12.10 11.44 -13.09
N ILE A 6 -11.41 11.55 -11.95
CA ILE A 6 -11.39 12.76 -11.13
C ILE A 6 -10.93 13.97 -11.96
N CYS A 7 -9.80 13.83 -12.67
CA CYS A 7 -9.27 14.89 -13.53
C CYS A 7 -10.21 15.26 -14.71
N THR A 8 -11.07 14.33 -15.14
CA THR A 8 -11.95 14.55 -16.30
C THR A 8 -13.31 15.09 -15.90
N GLU A 9 -13.84 14.63 -14.76
CA GLU A 9 -15.26 14.82 -14.42
C GLU A 9 -15.47 15.91 -13.35
N LEU A 10 -14.46 16.22 -12.52
CA LEU A 10 -14.65 17.09 -11.36
C LEU A 10 -14.02 18.48 -11.46
N GLY A 11 -13.20 18.74 -12.48
CA GLY A 11 -12.64 20.08 -12.76
C GLY A 11 -11.79 20.68 -11.62
N PHE A 12 -11.03 19.84 -10.89
CA PHE A 12 -10.08 20.32 -9.89
C PHE A 12 -8.84 20.92 -10.53
N ASP A 13 -8.29 21.98 -9.93
CA ASP A 13 -7.02 22.57 -10.36
C ASP A 13 -5.83 21.70 -10.00
N VAL A 14 -5.86 21.07 -8.81
CA VAL A 14 -4.78 20.21 -8.29
C VAL A 14 -5.34 18.91 -7.75
N LEU A 15 -4.67 17.79 -8.08
CA LEU A 15 -4.96 16.46 -7.54
C LEU A 15 -3.70 15.84 -6.95
N LEU A 16 -3.67 15.68 -5.63
CA LEU A 16 -2.64 14.94 -4.92
C LEU A 16 -3.11 13.51 -4.70
N THR A 17 -2.29 12.55 -5.12
CA THR A 17 -2.64 11.12 -5.06
C THR A 17 -1.64 10.33 -4.20
N GLY A 18 -2.03 9.13 -3.84
CA GLY A 18 -1.25 8.16 -3.07
C GLY A 18 -1.68 6.73 -3.35
N HIS A 19 -1.33 5.80 -2.48
CA HIS A 19 -1.76 4.39 -2.46
C HIS A 19 -1.08 3.47 -3.49
N GLN A 20 -0.90 3.88 -4.74
CA GLN A 20 -0.33 2.99 -5.77
C GLN A 20 1.18 2.78 -5.63
N HIS A 21 1.85 3.48 -4.73
CA HIS A 21 3.31 3.44 -4.51
C HIS A 21 4.14 3.77 -5.77
N MET A 22 3.51 4.33 -6.79
CA MET A 22 4.15 4.73 -8.05
C MET A 22 4.24 6.25 -8.12
N PRO A 23 5.44 6.83 -8.28
CA PRO A 23 5.58 8.27 -8.31
C PRO A 23 4.98 8.84 -9.61
N VAL A 24 4.26 9.94 -9.47
CA VAL A 24 3.82 10.77 -10.58
C VAL A 24 4.51 12.12 -10.45
N ALA A 25 5.30 12.49 -11.45
CA ALA A 25 5.86 13.84 -11.52
C ALA A 25 4.73 14.86 -11.72
N GLY A 26 4.86 16.06 -11.16
CA GLY A 26 3.90 17.13 -11.36
C GLY A 26 3.64 17.37 -12.85
N ARG A 27 2.43 17.14 -13.32
CA ARG A 27 2.02 17.29 -14.71
C ARG A 27 0.53 17.57 -14.84
N MET A 28 0.16 18.23 -15.93
CA MET A 28 -1.24 18.42 -16.27
C MET A 28 -1.86 17.14 -16.85
N ILE A 29 -3.02 16.77 -16.32
CA ILE A 29 -3.87 15.68 -16.83
C ILE A 29 -5.28 16.24 -16.96
N ASN A 30 -5.76 16.41 -18.19
CA ASN A 30 -7.09 16.97 -18.48
C ASN A 30 -7.40 18.29 -17.72
N GLY A 31 -6.43 19.21 -17.67
CA GLY A 31 -6.60 20.48 -16.98
C GLY A 31 -6.31 20.47 -15.47
N THR A 32 -6.08 19.29 -14.86
CA THR A 32 -5.76 19.15 -13.43
C THR A 32 -4.28 18.86 -13.24
N TYR A 33 -3.59 19.65 -12.42
CA TYR A 33 -2.20 19.42 -12.06
C TYR A 33 -2.11 18.26 -11.08
N THR A 34 -1.49 17.15 -11.48
CA THR A 34 -1.48 15.89 -10.73
C THR A 34 -0.08 15.53 -10.27
N LEU A 35 0.03 15.14 -9.00
CA LEU A 35 1.29 14.78 -8.35
C LEU A 35 1.10 13.60 -7.39
N GLN A 36 2.11 12.70 -7.33
CA GLN A 36 2.24 11.65 -6.32
C GLN A 36 3.71 11.48 -5.94
N PRO A 37 4.09 11.65 -4.66
CA PRO A 37 5.43 11.31 -4.19
C PRO A 37 5.60 9.78 -4.05
N LEU A 38 6.83 9.33 -3.80
CA LEU A 38 7.12 7.94 -3.45
C LEU A 38 6.45 7.53 -2.13
N ALA A 39 6.14 6.25 -2.04
CA ALA A 39 5.56 5.67 -0.82
C ALA A 39 6.56 5.59 0.35
N ASN A 40 6.01 5.32 1.55
CA ASN A 40 6.77 5.03 2.78
C ASN A 40 7.67 6.18 3.24
N GLY A 41 7.28 7.42 2.99
CA GLY A 41 8.05 8.60 3.41
C GLY A 41 9.40 8.77 2.71
N ARG A 42 9.68 8.00 1.64
CA ARG A 42 10.94 8.11 0.90
C ARG A 42 11.09 9.41 0.12
N GLU A 43 9.98 10.10 -0.11
CA GLU A 43 9.91 11.37 -0.82
C GLU A 43 8.71 12.17 -0.31
N TYR A 44 8.84 13.48 -0.24
CA TYR A 44 7.73 14.39 -0.08
C TYR A 44 7.76 15.44 -1.21
N ALA A 45 6.66 16.14 -1.37
CA ALA A 45 6.55 17.12 -2.43
C ALA A 45 5.97 18.44 -1.94
N TYR A 46 6.51 19.52 -2.48
CA TYR A 46 5.89 20.85 -2.42
C TYR A 46 5.08 21.07 -3.68
N VAL A 47 3.92 21.68 -3.52
CA VAL A 47 3.18 22.28 -4.63
C VAL A 47 3.08 23.77 -4.34
N GLU A 48 3.56 24.58 -5.27
CA GLU A 48 3.53 26.03 -5.18
C GLU A 48 2.51 26.54 -6.21
N ILE A 49 1.58 27.35 -5.73
CA ILE A 49 0.49 27.87 -6.55
C ILE A 49 0.52 29.38 -6.46
N ASP A 50 0.76 30.05 -7.57
CA ASP A 50 0.68 31.49 -7.67
C ASP A 50 -0.74 31.93 -7.98
N LEU A 51 -1.22 32.91 -7.21
CA LEU A 51 -2.57 33.41 -7.33
C LEU A 51 -2.54 34.91 -7.63
N GLU A 52 -3.30 35.36 -8.63
CA GLU A 52 -3.61 36.75 -8.84
C GLU A 52 -5.00 37.09 -8.33
N LYS A 53 -5.18 38.29 -7.72
CA LYS A 53 -6.50 38.81 -7.39
C LYS A 53 -7.32 38.93 -8.66
N ALA A 54 -8.44 38.22 -8.75
CA ALA A 54 -9.40 38.46 -9.80
C ALA A 54 -9.99 39.87 -9.62
N GLU A 55 -9.92 40.70 -10.66
CA GLU A 55 -10.70 41.92 -10.67
C GLU A 55 -12.18 41.55 -10.46
N ALA A 56 -12.88 42.35 -9.65
CA ALA A 56 -14.26 42.08 -9.24
C ALA A 56 -15.23 42.06 -10.44
N SER A 57 -15.22 40.94 -11.16
CA SER A 57 -16.34 40.57 -12.05
C SER A 57 -17.39 39.90 -11.16
N GLY A 58 -18.53 40.47 -11.06
CA GLY A 58 -19.63 40.26 -10.11
C GLY A 58 -20.12 38.84 -9.81
N ASN A 59 -19.28 37.85 -9.86
CA ASN A 59 -19.54 36.46 -9.43
C ASN A 59 -18.47 36.02 -8.44
N ALA A 60 -18.66 36.38 -7.18
CA ALA A 60 -17.68 36.31 -6.06
C ALA A 60 -17.42 34.91 -5.49
N ALA A 61 -17.46 33.84 -6.27
CA ALA A 61 -17.14 32.51 -5.77
C ALA A 61 -15.64 32.24 -5.64
N TYR A 62 -14.79 32.88 -6.48
CA TYR A 62 -13.33 32.72 -6.45
C TYR A 62 -12.62 34.06 -6.64
N PRO A 63 -12.12 34.66 -5.57
CA PRO A 63 -11.46 35.99 -5.62
C PRO A 63 -10.07 35.98 -6.22
N ALA A 64 -9.55 34.86 -6.69
CA ALA A 64 -8.23 34.73 -7.25
C ALA A 64 -8.19 33.78 -8.43
N ALA A 65 -7.35 34.09 -9.42
CA ALA A 65 -7.03 33.22 -10.55
C ALA A 65 -5.65 32.56 -10.33
N ILE A 66 -5.54 31.28 -10.63
CA ILE A 66 -4.26 30.58 -10.61
C ILE A 66 -3.44 31.01 -11.85
N THR A 67 -2.26 31.55 -11.63
CA THR A 67 -1.35 31.98 -12.70
C THR A 67 -0.25 30.96 -12.99
N SER A 68 0.19 30.24 -11.96
CA SER A 68 1.12 29.12 -12.14
C SER A 68 0.91 28.03 -11.08
N ILE A 69 1.26 26.78 -11.45
CA ILE A 69 1.36 25.66 -10.55
C ILE A 69 2.69 24.95 -10.81
N THR A 70 3.52 24.87 -9.81
CA THR A 70 4.81 24.14 -9.88
C THR A 70 4.93 23.13 -8.74
N SER A 71 5.80 22.15 -8.89
CA SER A 71 6.09 21.22 -7.81
C SER A 71 7.57 20.84 -7.76
N LYS A 72 8.01 20.56 -6.54
CA LYS A 72 9.35 20.06 -6.25
C LYS A 72 9.25 18.84 -5.36
N LYS A 73 9.90 17.76 -5.76
CA LYS A 73 10.06 16.54 -4.96
C LYS A 73 11.37 16.61 -4.18
N VAL A 74 11.33 16.19 -2.93
CA VAL A 74 12.46 16.27 -2.00
C VAL A 74 12.56 14.94 -1.24
N GLN A 75 13.77 14.41 -1.16
CA GLN A 75 14.06 13.31 -0.27
C GLN A 75 14.21 13.81 1.16
N PRO A 76 13.57 13.16 2.16
CA PRO A 76 13.75 13.52 3.55
C PRO A 76 15.22 13.39 3.98
N ASN A 77 15.70 14.33 4.77
CA ASN A 77 16.99 14.18 5.43
C ASN A 77 16.78 13.49 6.78
N PRO A 78 17.32 12.28 7.00
CA PRO A 78 17.14 11.56 8.27
C PRO A 78 17.73 12.30 9.47
N ASP A 79 18.74 13.14 9.28
CA ASP A 79 19.33 13.92 10.37
C ASP A 79 18.33 14.89 11.02
N ASN A 80 17.34 15.37 10.26
CA ASN A 80 16.29 16.25 10.78
C ASN A 80 15.35 15.52 11.75
N ALA A 81 15.28 14.20 11.71
CA ALA A 81 14.44 13.39 12.60
C ALA A 81 15.17 12.90 13.86
N LYS A 82 16.49 13.13 13.98
CA LYS A 82 17.30 12.57 15.05
C LYS A 82 16.75 12.84 16.46
N ALA A 83 16.43 14.08 16.77
CA ALA A 83 15.86 14.44 18.07
C ALA A 83 14.48 13.78 18.30
N LEU A 84 13.70 13.57 17.25
CA LEU A 84 12.41 12.88 17.31
C LEU A 84 12.60 11.38 17.57
N CYS A 85 13.54 10.76 16.88
CA CYS A 85 13.89 9.36 17.08
C CYS A 85 14.43 9.10 18.50
N GLU A 86 15.29 9.98 18.99
CA GLU A 86 15.80 9.91 20.38
C GLU A 86 14.66 10.04 21.40
N LYS A 87 13.75 10.98 21.19
CA LYS A 87 12.61 11.21 22.08
C LYS A 87 11.65 10.03 22.15
N TYR A 88 11.48 9.28 21.08
CA TYR A 88 10.52 8.18 20.97
C TYR A 88 11.18 6.79 20.88
N SER A 89 12.49 6.68 21.18
CA SER A 89 13.21 5.39 21.15
C SER A 89 12.54 4.33 22.01
N PHE A 90 11.98 4.71 23.17
CA PHE A 90 11.28 3.78 24.06
C PHE A 90 10.04 3.11 23.42
N VAL A 91 9.40 3.77 22.45
CA VAL A 91 8.29 3.18 21.69
C VAL A 91 8.84 2.15 20.70
N GLU A 92 9.94 2.52 20.02
CA GLU A 92 10.63 1.63 19.08
C GLU A 92 11.09 0.37 19.79
N ASP A 93 11.75 0.47 20.94
CA ASP A 93 12.25 -0.67 21.71
C ASP A 93 11.11 -1.65 22.06
N LYS A 94 9.97 -1.14 22.54
CA LYS A 94 8.79 -1.97 22.84
C LYS A 94 8.17 -2.62 21.61
N VAL A 95 8.15 -1.91 20.48
CA VAL A 95 7.66 -2.46 19.21
C VAL A 95 8.58 -3.57 18.74
N GLN A 96 9.91 -3.39 18.85
CA GLN A 96 10.87 -4.43 18.47
C GLN A 96 10.75 -5.67 19.36
N GLU A 97 10.61 -5.51 20.68
CA GLU A 97 10.37 -6.63 21.60
C GLU A 97 9.12 -7.43 21.20
N TRP A 98 8.00 -6.73 20.93
CA TRP A 98 6.76 -7.37 20.51
C TRP A 98 6.88 -8.05 19.13
N LEU A 99 7.57 -7.44 18.19
CA LEU A 99 7.79 -8.02 16.86
C LEU A 99 8.65 -9.30 16.92
N ASP A 100 9.58 -9.40 17.86
CA ASP A 100 10.48 -10.54 18.01
C ASP A 100 9.90 -11.65 18.92
N GLU A 101 8.66 -11.44 19.42
CA GLU A 101 7.98 -12.47 20.22
C GLU A 101 7.76 -13.74 19.41
N PRO A 102 8.24 -14.90 19.88
CA PRO A 102 8.10 -16.18 19.18
C PRO A 102 6.66 -16.69 19.29
N LEU A 103 6.05 -17.04 18.17
CA LEU A 103 4.68 -17.54 18.08
C LEU A 103 4.59 -19.03 17.78
N GLY A 104 5.64 -19.62 17.20
CA GLY A 104 5.65 -21.03 16.85
C GLY A 104 6.89 -21.46 16.10
N HIS A 105 6.92 -22.73 15.69
CA HIS A 105 8.04 -23.31 14.97
C HIS A 105 7.56 -24.08 13.73
N LEU A 106 8.28 -23.89 12.64
CA LEU A 106 8.19 -24.68 11.44
C LEU A 106 9.34 -25.67 11.37
N SER A 107 9.13 -26.83 10.76
CA SER A 107 10.18 -27.82 10.54
C SER A 107 11.31 -27.29 9.63
N ARG A 108 11.03 -26.30 8.82
CA ARG A 108 11.96 -25.57 7.97
C ARG A 108 11.45 -24.17 7.70
N PRO A 109 12.31 -23.19 7.39
CA PRO A 109 11.86 -21.88 6.96
C PRO A 109 11.12 -21.96 5.62
N LEU A 110 10.20 -21.01 5.40
CA LEU A 110 9.44 -20.84 4.16
C LEU A 110 9.71 -19.45 3.62
N TYR A 111 10.52 -19.35 2.58
CA TYR A 111 10.84 -18.09 1.93
C TYR A 111 10.15 -17.99 0.57
N PRO A 112 9.84 -16.76 0.11
CA PRO A 112 9.31 -16.58 -1.23
C PRO A 112 10.36 -16.95 -2.28
N GLU A 113 9.89 -17.61 -3.33
CA GLU A 113 10.67 -17.93 -4.50
C GLU A 113 10.32 -16.97 -5.66
N ASP A 114 10.85 -17.21 -6.85
CA ASP A 114 10.44 -16.49 -8.05
C ASP A 114 8.93 -16.57 -8.26
N LYS A 115 8.29 -15.45 -8.58
CA LYS A 115 6.83 -15.35 -8.68
C LYS A 115 6.22 -16.27 -9.75
N VAL A 116 6.90 -16.42 -10.88
CA VAL A 116 6.45 -17.32 -11.96
C VAL A 116 6.56 -18.76 -11.49
N LYS A 117 7.67 -19.12 -10.83
CA LYS A 117 7.86 -20.44 -10.25
C LYS A 117 6.78 -20.76 -9.22
N MET A 118 6.51 -19.85 -8.30
CA MET A 118 5.43 -20.02 -7.28
C MET A 118 4.05 -20.18 -7.94
N ALA A 119 3.79 -19.50 -9.03
CA ALA A 119 2.52 -19.63 -9.76
C ALA A 119 2.37 -20.97 -10.48
N LEU A 120 3.47 -21.55 -10.98
CA LEU A 120 3.46 -22.80 -11.71
C LEU A 120 3.59 -24.05 -10.84
N GLU A 121 4.39 -23.96 -9.79
CA GLU A 121 4.77 -25.12 -8.95
C GLU A 121 4.14 -25.08 -7.54
N GLY A 122 3.46 -23.98 -7.21
CA GLY A 122 2.92 -23.73 -5.87
C GLY A 122 3.89 -22.97 -4.96
N SER A 123 3.42 -22.64 -3.77
CA SER A 123 4.18 -21.91 -2.76
C SER A 123 3.93 -22.48 -1.38
N GLY A 124 5.00 -22.88 -0.67
CA GLY A 124 4.91 -23.36 0.70
C GLY A 124 4.26 -22.35 1.66
N ILE A 125 4.40 -21.03 1.38
CA ILE A 125 3.74 -19.97 2.13
C ILE A 125 2.23 -20.01 1.88
N ALA A 126 1.80 -20.06 0.63
CA ALA A 126 0.38 -20.15 0.27
C ALA A 126 -0.26 -21.44 0.82
N ASP A 127 0.46 -22.57 0.74
CA ASP A 127 0.00 -23.85 1.27
C ASP A 127 -0.21 -23.81 2.78
N LEU A 128 0.72 -23.19 3.53
CA LEU A 128 0.57 -23.00 4.98
C LEU A 128 -0.67 -22.17 5.30
N ILE A 129 -0.84 -21.03 4.65
CA ILE A 129 -1.98 -20.13 4.91
C ILE A 129 -3.29 -20.82 4.51
N ASN A 130 -3.36 -21.45 3.35
CA ASN A 130 -4.55 -22.19 2.91
C ASN A 130 -4.91 -23.31 3.87
N ARG A 131 -3.93 -24.05 4.39
CA ARG A 131 -4.15 -25.11 5.38
C ARG A 131 -4.75 -24.54 6.67
N ILE A 132 -4.20 -23.44 7.19
CA ILE A 132 -4.75 -22.75 8.37
C ILE A 132 -6.21 -22.32 8.10
N GLN A 133 -6.48 -21.74 6.93
CA GLN A 133 -7.84 -21.32 6.58
C GLN A 133 -8.82 -22.49 6.50
N LEU A 134 -8.40 -23.63 5.95
CA LEU A 134 -9.21 -24.85 5.92
C LEU A 134 -9.48 -25.41 7.32
N ASP A 135 -8.45 -25.46 8.16
CA ASP A 135 -8.56 -25.96 9.53
C ASP A 135 -9.51 -25.11 10.38
N VAL A 136 -9.44 -23.79 10.25
CA VAL A 136 -10.28 -22.84 10.99
C VAL A 136 -11.72 -22.83 10.47
N SER A 137 -11.91 -22.93 9.15
CA SER A 137 -13.23 -22.76 8.51
C SER A 137 -14.01 -24.07 8.34
N GLY A 138 -13.32 -25.22 8.29
CA GLY A 138 -13.89 -26.49 7.89
C GLY A 138 -14.32 -26.54 6.42
N ALA A 139 -13.89 -25.58 5.61
CA ALA A 139 -14.21 -25.54 4.18
C ALA A 139 -13.49 -26.64 3.41
N GLN A 140 -13.95 -26.94 2.19
CA GLN A 140 -13.37 -27.96 1.33
C GLN A 140 -12.26 -27.41 0.41
N LEU A 141 -12.28 -26.10 0.16
CA LEU A 141 -11.32 -25.39 -0.69
C LEU A 141 -10.93 -24.07 -0.01
N SER A 142 -9.72 -23.63 -0.26
CA SER A 142 -9.21 -22.35 0.19
C SER A 142 -8.43 -21.65 -0.91
N ILE A 143 -8.54 -20.33 -0.96
CA ILE A 143 -7.80 -19.47 -1.88
C ILE A 143 -7.20 -18.33 -1.08
N VAL A 144 -5.91 -18.08 -1.26
CA VAL A 144 -5.20 -16.96 -0.66
C VAL A 144 -4.45 -16.16 -1.73
N GLY A 145 -4.50 -14.84 -1.63
CA GLY A 145 -3.63 -13.93 -2.39
C GLY A 145 -2.40 -13.57 -1.57
N LEU A 146 -1.22 -13.68 -2.15
CA LEU A 146 0.01 -13.22 -1.54
C LEU A 146 0.34 -11.80 -2.02
N ALA A 147 0.82 -10.95 -1.10
CA ALA A 147 1.33 -9.63 -1.46
C ALA A 147 2.60 -9.74 -2.33
N ASN A 148 2.92 -8.67 -3.06
CA ASN A 148 4.07 -8.68 -3.95
C ASN A 148 5.44 -8.71 -3.24
N ASP A 149 5.50 -8.20 -2.01
CA ASP A 149 6.73 -7.97 -1.26
C ASP A 149 6.72 -8.74 0.06
N ILE A 150 6.33 -10.02 0.00
CA ILE A 150 6.33 -10.91 1.17
C ILE A 150 7.75 -11.30 1.56
N VAL A 151 7.99 -11.47 2.86
CA VAL A 151 9.32 -11.84 3.40
C VAL A 151 9.44 -13.35 3.64
N GLY A 152 8.35 -14.01 4.03
CA GLY A 152 8.33 -15.42 4.39
C GLY A 152 8.43 -15.64 5.90
N PHE A 153 8.66 -16.91 6.29
CA PHE A 153 8.69 -17.34 7.68
C PHE A 153 10.02 -18.00 8.01
N ASN A 154 10.63 -17.58 9.11
CA ASN A 154 11.75 -18.29 9.70
C ASN A 154 11.30 -19.61 10.34
N ALA A 155 12.25 -20.51 10.68
CA ALA A 155 11.91 -21.74 11.40
C ALA A 155 11.32 -21.45 12.79
N CYS A 156 11.85 -20.46 13.51
CA CYS A 156 11.20 -19.86 14.67
C CYS A 156 10.38 -18.69 14.18
N VAL A 157 9.07 -18.86 14.08
CA VAL A 157 8.14 -17.83 13.55
C VAL A 157 7.88 -16.80 14.62
N THR A 158 8.05 -15.54 14.28
CA THR A 158 7.77 -14.40 15.16
C THR A 158 6.59 -13.56 14.66
N THR A 159 6.13 -12.64 15.50
CA THR A 159 5.14 -11.64 15.10
C THR A 159 5.61 -10.85 13.87
N ARG A 160 6.91 -10.53 13.79
CA ARG A 160 7.54 -9.86 12.65
C ARG A 160 7.36 -10.63 11.36
N ASP A 161 7.61 -11.93 11.37
CA ASP A 161 7.46 -12.79 10.19
C ASP A 161 6.03 -12.77 9.67
N ILE A 162 5.04 -12.82 10.58
CA ILE A 162 3.62 -12.80 10.20
C ILE A 162 3.25 -11.45 9.57
N ILE A 163 3.59 -10.34 10.23
CA ILE A 163 3.24 -9.00 9.72
C ILE A 163 3.94 -8.70 8.39
N ALA A 164 5.21 -9.12 8.23
CA ALA A 164 5.96 -8.90 7.01
C ALA A 164 5.50 -9.80 5.84
N THR A 165 4.92 -10.97 6.14
CA THR A 165 4.49 -11.92 5.11
C THR A 165 2.99 -11.79 4.79
N TYR A 166 2.17 -11.45 5.78
CA TYR A 166 0.74 -11.25 5.63
C TYR A 166 0.31 -9.91 6.25
N PRO A 167 0.64 -8.77 5.61
CA PRO A 167 0.56 -7.44 6.22
C PRO A 167 -0.85 -6.88 6.34
N PHE A 168 -1.85 -7.51 5.73
CA PHE A 168 -3.21 -6.97 5.70
C PHE A 168 -4.13 -7.70 6.70
N PRO A 169 -4.90 -6.97 7.53
CA PRO A 169 -5.88 -7.55 8.44
C PRO A 169 -7.13 -7.99 7.69
N ASN A 170 -7.01 -9.09 6.94
CA ASN A 170 -8.11 -9.64 6.16
C ASN A 170 -9.08 -10.45 7.04
N THR A 171 -10.34 -10.49 6.63
CA THR A 171 -11.35 -11.35 7.22
C THR A 171 -11.47 -12.65 6.42
N LEU A 172 -11.48 -13.78 7.12
CA LEU A 172 -11.77 -15.08 6.50
C LEU A 172 -13.27 -15.15 6.18
N VAL A 173 -13.59 -15.34 4.90
CA VAL A 173 -14.96 -15.48 4.42
C VAL A 173 -15.18 -16.86 3.84
N VAL A 174 -16.26 -17.54 4.28
CA VAL A 174 -16.66 -18.85 3.76
C VAL A 174 -17.87 -18.68 2.86
N CYS A 175 -17.76 -19.12 1.61
CA CYS A 175 -18.80 -19.04 0.60
C CYS A 175 -19.22 -20.44 0.14
N ARG A 176 -20.52 -20.64 -0.12
CA ARG A 176 -21.03 -21.84 -0.79
C ARG A 176 -21.09 -21.57 -2.29
N ILE A 177 -20.42 -22.41 -3.07
CA ILE A 177 -20.35 -22.26 -4.53
C ILE A 177 -20.60 -23.62 -5.21
N THR A 178 -21.13 -23.62 -6.44
CA THR A 178 -21.28 -24.82 -7.26
C THR A 178 -19.98 -25.12 -8.02
N GLY A 179 -19.78 -26.40 -8.40
CA GLY A 179 -18.62 -26.77 -9.23
C GLY A 179 -18.56 -26.03 -10.58
N GLU A 180 -19.72 -25.71 -11.16
CA GLU A 180 -19.82 -24.89 -12.38
C GLU A 180 -19.24 -23.50 -12.18
N LYS A 181 -19.63 -22.80 -11.09
CA LYS A 181 -19.12 -21.46 -10.76
C LYS A 181 -17.63 -21.48 -10.39
N LEU A 182 -17.18 -22.55 -9.72
CA LEU A 182 -15.76 -22.72 -9.41
C LEU A 182 -14.95 -22.86 -10.71
N ARG A 183 -15.42 -23.67 -11.64
CA ARG A 183 -14.76 -23.83 -12.94
C ARG A 183 -14.69 -22.51 -13.71
N ALA A 184 -15.80 -21.78 -13.80
CA ALA A 184 -15.86 -20.49 -14.47
C ALA A 184 -14.96 -19.43 -13.83
N ALA A 185 -14.63 -19.54 -12.55
CA ALA A 185 -13.70 -18.64 -11.87
C ALA A 185 -12.22 -18.99 -12.11
N MET A 186 -11.93 -20.21 -12.57
CA MET A 186 -10.57 -20.70 -12.86
C MET A 186 -10.19 -20.60 -14.35
N GLU A 187 -11.15 -20.41 -15.24
CA GLU A 187 -11.00 -20.18 -16.69
C GLU A 187 -10.87 -18.68 -17.02
#